data_f5aa36496b439716240edd0b7acb8e9d
#
_entry.id   f5aa36496b439716240edd0b7acb8e9d
#
_cell.length_a   1.000
_cell.length_b   1.000
_cell.length_c   1.000
_cell.angle_alpha   90.00
_cell.angle_beta   90.00
_cell.angle_gamma   90.00
#
_symmetry.space_group_name_H-M   'P 1'
#
loop_
_entity.id
_entity.type
_entity.pdbx_description
1 polymer ?
#
loop_
_entity_poly.entity_id
_entity_poly.type
_entity_poly.pdbx_seq_one_letter_code
_entity_poly.pdbx_strand_id
1 'polypeptide(L)'
;MLTDTLFPVKEYPANFAFNSEAGISDVKLDTGYKFIVREDTNKVLSCMTDEYKVVTNKEIVDTAVPILKKHNAELKESISLGKGEKTIWKWVIPDIKIKVSEKDLLNPEIIIKNSYDGSEQVTILAGAFRLVCSNGLVIGVTLGQNNFK
;
A
#
# COMPACT_ATOMS: atom_id res chain seq x y z
N MET A 1 -0.17 -14.02 -4.32
CA MET A 1 0.45 -14.41 -3.01
C MET A 1 1.03 -13.18 -2.32
N LEU A 2 1.34 -13.24 -1.01
CA LEU A 2 1.94 -12.09 -0.30
C LEU A 2 3.23 -11.61 -0.97
N THR A 3 4.06 -12.54 -1.43
CA THR A 3 5.34 -12.28 -2.10
C THR A 3 5.22 -11.42 -3.36
N ASP A 4 4.10 -11.50 -4.08
CA ASP A 4 3.89 -10.78 -5.33
C ASP A 4 3.72 -9.26 -5.12
N THR A 5 3.47 -8.86 -3.87
CA THR A 5 3.33 -7.47 -3.46
C THR A 5 4.59 -6.90 -2.80
N LEU A 6 5.63 -7.72 -2.59
CA LEU A 6 6.88 -7.33 -1.92
C LEU A 6 8.00 -6.95 -2.90
N PHE A 7 7.65 -6.26 -3.97
CA PHE A 7 8.63 -5.80 -4.95
C PHE A 7 9.53 -4.70 -4.38
N PRO A 8 10.80 -4.61 -4.84
CA PRO A 8 11.71 -3.58 -4.43
C PRO A 8 11.33 -2.22 -5.00
N VAL A 9 11.42 -1.20 -4.17
CA VAL A 9 11.15 0.20 -4.54
C VAL A 9 12.36 1.05 -4.16
N LYS A 10 12.75 1.95 -5.05
CA LYS A 10 13.87 2.87 -4.85
C LYS A 10 13.52 4.28 -5.26
N GLU A 11 14.15 5.22 -4.60
CA GLU A 11 14.01 6.65 -4.87
C GLU A 11 15.16 7.12 -5.78
N TYR A 12 14.82 7.91 -6.79
CA TYR A 12 15.78 8.54 -7.70
C TYR A 12 15.50 10.04 -7.77
N PRO A 13 16.51 10.91 -7.61
CA PRO A 13 16.34 12.34 -7.79
C PRO A 13 15.78 12.66 -9.17
N ALA A 14 14.79 13.55 -9.23
CA ALA A 14 14.26 14.04 -10.47
C ALA A 14 15.13 15.20 -10.95
N ASN A 15 15.92 14.95 -11.98
CA ASN A 15 16.79 15.93 -12.63
C ASN A 15 16.28 16.21 -14.05
N PHE A 16 16.57 17.40 -14.57
CA PHE A 16 16.36 17.68 -15.97
C PHE A 16 17.64 18.24 -16.60
N ALA A 17 17.83 17.91 -17.86
CA ALA A 17 18.93 18.42 -18.67
C ALA A 17 18.39 19.47 -19.67
N PHE A 18 19.14 20.53 -19.89
CA PHE A 18 18.84 21.49 -20.94
C PHE A 18 19.54 21.10 -22.23
N ASN A 19 18.80 21.10 -23.33
CA ASN A 19 19.41 21.12 -24.64
C ASN A 19 19.80 22.57 -24.95
N SER A 20 21.10 22.85 -25.04
CA SER A 20 21.60 24.12 -25.55
C SER A 20 22.00 23.95 -27.02
N GLU A 21 22.11 25.02 -27.78
CA GLU A 21 22.64 25.00 -29.16
C GLU A 21 24.04 24.41 -29.23
N ALA A 22 24.75 24.37 -28.11
CA ALA A 22 26.11 23.80 -27.98
C ALA A 22 26.13 22.30 -27.58
N GLY A 23 24.95 21.67 -27.42
CA GLY A 23 24.84 20.28 -27.02
C GLY A 23 24.05 20.08 -25.70
N ILE A 24 23.99 18.83 -25.22
CA ILE A 24 23.34 18.51 -23.95
C ILE A 24 24.24 19.01 -22.81
N SER A 25 23.72 19.90 -21.99
CA SER A 25 24.39 20.28 -20.75
C SER A 25 24.20 19.22 -19.68
N ASP A 26 25.28 18.70 -19.12
CA ASP A 26 25.25 17.79 -17.95
C ASP A 26 24.92 18.50 -16.64
N VAL A 27 24.43 19.72 -16.68
CA VAL A 27 24.01 20.44 -15.48
C VAL A 27 22.76 19.77 -14.91
N LYS A 28 22.95 19.00 -13.87
CA LYS A 28 21.88 18.43 -13.07
C LYS A 28 21.37 19.51 -12.12
N LEU A 29 20.17 19.99 -12.37
CA LEU A 29 19.51 20.89 -11.43
C LEU A 29 18.69 20.05 -10.45
N ASP A 30 18.87 20.34 -9.18
CA ASP A 30 18.01 19.83 -8.13
C ASP A 30 16.62 20.44 -8.28
N THR A 31 15.62 19.59 -8.49
CA THR A 31 14.24 20.02 -8.70
C THR A 31 13.43 20.04 -7.40
N GLY A 32 13.96 19.53 -6.29
CA GLY A 32 13.23 19.27 -5.05
C GLY A 32 12.21 18.12 -5.18
N TYR A 33 12.33 17.31 -6.25
CA TYR A 33 11.46 16.16 -6.52
C TYR A 33 12.28 14.89 -6.74
N LYS A 34 11.63 13.75 -6.49
CA LYS A 34 12.18 12.42 -6.72
C LYS A 34 11.14 11.50 -7.36
N PHE A 35 11.63 10.57 -8.16
CA PHE A 35 10.84 9.47 -8.70
C PHE A 35 10.88 8.29 -7.73
N ILE A 36 9.71 7.71 -7.51
CA ILE A 36 9.56 6.43 -6.81
C ILE A 36 9.47 5.36 -7.89
N VAL A 37 10.44 4.45 -7.91
CA VAL A 37 10.60 3.47 -8.99
C VAL A 37 10.50 2.06 -8.45
N ARG A 38 9.69 1.25 -9.09
CA ARG A 38 9.63 -0.19 -8.88
C ARG A 38 10.76 -0.85 -9.67
N GLU A 39 11.78 -1.37 -8.95
CA GLU A 39 13.04 -1.81 -9.58
C GLU A 39 12.93 -3.09 -10.41
N ASP A 40 12.08 -4.05 -10.02
CA ASP A 40 11.92 -5.32 -10.74
C ASP A 40 11.33 -5.15 -12.15
N THR A 41 10.61 -4.05 -12.38
CA THR A 41 9.99 -3.73 -13.67
C THR A 41 10.48 -2.44 -14.30
N ASN A 42 11.34 -1.69 -13.60
CA ASN A 42 11.83 -0.36 -13.98
C ASN A 42 10.69 0.65 -14.25
N LYS A 43 9.58 0.50 -13.54
CA LYS A 43 8.42 1.38 -13.72
C LYS A 43 8.40 2.49 -12.68
N VAL A 44 8.21 3.72 -13.14
CA VAL A 44 7.95 4.87 -12.27
C VAL A 44 6.54 4.71 -11.71
N LEU A 45 6.45 4.68 -10.37
CA LEU A 45 5.19 4.63 -9.62
C LEU A 45 4.65 6.04 -9.39
N SER A 46 5.53 6.98 -9.05
CA SER A 46 5.15 8.38 -8.80
C SER A 46 6.35 9.33 -8.89
N CYS A 47 6.04 10.63 -8.94
CA CYS A 47 6.99 11.71 -8.75
C CYS A 47 6.53 12.51 -7.52
N MET A 48 7.35 12.58 -6.50
CA MET A 48 7.03 13.14 -5.19
C MET A 48 8.05 14.21 -4.81
N THR A 49 7.72 15.06 -3.84
CA THR A 49 8.69 15.98 -3.24
C THR A 49 9.75 15.21 -2.44
N ASP A 50 10.92 15.79 -2.25
CA ASP A 50 12.01 15.17 -1.47
C ASP A 50 11.61 14.88 -0.01
N GLU A 51 10.64 15.62 0.52
CA GLU A 51 10.12 15.43 1.88
C GLU A 51 9.25 14.17 2.02
N TYR A 52 8.72 13.62 0.91
CA TYR A 52 7.89 12.43 0.96
C TYR A 52 8.69 11.23 1.45
N LYS A 53 8.20 10.59 2.51
CA LYS A 53 8.82 9.39 3.07
C LYS A 53 8.17 8.14 2.50
N VAL A 54 8.96 7.37 1.77
CA VAL A 54 8.52 6.08 1.26
C VAL A 54 8.51 5.07 2.40
N VAL A 55 7.36 4.42 2.58
CA VAL A 55 7.24 3.22 3.41
C VAL A 55 7.05 2.04 2.48
N THR A 56 7.98 1.10 2.52
CA THR A 56 7.94 -0.06 1.62
C THR A 56 6.92 -1.10 2.06
N ASN A 57 6.36 -1.81 1.10
CA ASN A 57 5.48 -2.96 1.37
C ASN A 57 6.16 -3.98 2.28
N LYS A 58 7.46 -4.18 2.09
CA LYS A 58 8.26 -5.10 2.91
C LYS A 58 8.31 -4.67 4.38
N GLU A 59 8.56 -3.40 4.67
CA GLU A 59 8.58 -2.86 6.04
C GLU A 59 7.24 -3.05 6.74
N ILE A 60 6.14 -2.78 6.01
CA ILE A 60 4.78 -2.97 6.55
C ILE A 60 4.53 -4.44 6.88
N VAL A 61 4.82 -5.33 5.94
CA VAL A 61 4.60 -6.77 6.11
C VAL A 61 5.48 -7.36 7.21
N ASP A 62 6.76 -7.01 7.25
CA ASP A 62 7.70 -7.46 8.28
C ASP A 62 7.25 -7.03 9.68
N THR A 63 6.63 -5.88 9.80
CA THR A 63 6.09 -5.38 11.07
C THR A 63 4.74 -6.03 11.43
N ALA A 64 3.83 -6.11 10.48
CA ALA A 64 2.44 -6.51 10.74
C ALA A 64 2.27 -8.04 10.85
N VAL A 65 2.94 -8.82 10.01
CA VAL A 65 2.72 -10.28 9.93
C VAL A 65 3.03 -11.01 11.24
N PRO A 66 4.11 -10.71 11.98
CA PRO A 66 4.35 -11.37 13.26
C PRO A 66 3.21 -11.13 14.27
N ILE A 67 2.62 -9.94 14.26
CA ILE A 67 1.50 -9.58 15.15
C ILE A 67 0.24 -10.33 14.71
N LEU A 68 -0.07 -10.30 13.42
CA LEU A 68 -1.24 -10.96 12.85
C LEU A 68 -1.22 -12.48 13.12
N LYS A 69 -0.05 -13.11 12.96
CA LYS A 69 0.13 -14.55 13.23
C LYS A 69 -0.08 -14.91 14.69
N LYS A 70 0.29 -14.05 15.64
CA LYS A 70 0.03 -14.27 17.06
C LYS A 70 -1.48 -14.35 17.38
N HIS A 71 -2.30 -13.73 16.55
CA HIS A 71 -3.76 -13.74 16.68
C HIS A 71 -4.44 -14.72 15.70
N ASN A 72 -3.70 -15.70 15.18
CA ASN A 72 -4.18 -16.68 14.21
C ASN A 72 -4.82 -16.07 12.97
N ALA A 73 -4.42 -14.84 12.58
CA ALA A 73 -4.93 -14.20 11.39
C ALA A 73 -4.36 -14.88 10.13
N GLU A 74 -5.24 -15.14 9.18
CA GLU A 74 -4.92 -15.76 7.90
C GLU A 74 -5.01 -14.73 6.77
N LEU A 75 -4.04 -14.74 5.87
CA LEU A 75 -4.08 -13.90 4.68
C LEU A 75 -5.17 -14.37 3.73
N LYS A 76 -6.18 -13.55 3.53
CA LYS A 76 -7.30 -13.82 2.63
C LYS A 76 -7.02 -13.32 1.21
N GLU A 77 -6.44 -12.13 1.11
CA GLU A 77 -6.22 -11.47 -0.17
C GLU A 77 -4.98 -10.57 -0.12
N SER A 78 -4.27 -10.51 -1.23
CA SER A 78 -3.12 -9.65 -1.45
C SER A 78 -3.17 -9.13 -2.88
N ILE A 79 -3.42 -7.84 -3.05
CA ILE A 79 -3.65 -7.19 -4.35
C ILE A 79 -2.67 -6.02 -4.51
N SER A 80 -2.08 -5.93 -5.69
CA SER A 80 -1.35 -4.75 -6.13
C SER A 80 -2.09 -4.12 -7.32
N LEU A 81 -2.43 -2.85 -7.24
CA LEU A 81 -3.19 -2.12 -8.25
C LEU A 81 -2.25 -1.33 -9.16
N GLY A 82 -2.68 -1.16 -10.42
CA GLY A 82 -1.91 -0.44 -11.43
C GLY A 82 -0.57 -1.10 -11.72
N LYS A 83 0.53 -0.33 -11.66
CA LYS A 83 1.90 -0.82 -11.80
C LYS A 83 2.53 -1.26 -10.47
N GLY A 84 1.76 -1.14 -9.37
CA GLY A 84 2.19 -1.31 -8.00
C GLY A 84 2.05 -0.05 -7.16
N GLU A 85 1.38 0.98 -7.68
CA GLU A 85 1.18 2.24 -6.96
C GLU A 85 0.47 2.06 -5.64
N LYS A 86 -0.46 1.10 -5.59
CA LYS A 86 -1.23 0.77 -4.37
C LYS A 86 -1.19 -0.71 -4.09
N THR A 87 -1.18 -1.05 -2.81
CA THR A 87 -1.24 -2.43 -2.35
C THR A 87 -2.24 -2.56 -1.21
N ILE A 88 -3.00 -3.64 -1.24
CA ILE A 88 -4.03 -3.96 -0.24
C ILE A 88 -3.82 -5.40 0.21
N TRP A 89 -3.76 -5.60 1.52
CA TRP A 89 -3.75 -6.92 2.15
C TRP A 89 -4.97 -7.05 3.04
N LYS A 90 -5.68 -8.16 2.90
CA LYS A 90 -6.80 -8.52 3.76
C LYS A 90 -6.49 -9.78 4.55
N TRP A 91 -6.63 -9.67 5.84
CA TRP A 91 -6.44 -10.75 6.79
C TRP A 91 -7.76 -11.04 7.50
N VAL A 92 -8.03 -12.30 7.77
CA VAL A 92 -9.20 -12.74 8.52
C VAL A 92 -8.75 -13.39 9.82
N ILE A 93 -9.51 -13.19 10.90
CA ILE A 93 -9.30 -13.88 12.17
C ILE A 93 -10.41 -14.93 12.30
N PRO A 94 -10.15 -16.21 11.95
CA PRO A 94 -11.18 -17.24 11.84
C PRO A 94 -11.83 -17.61 13.18
N ASP A 95 -11.06 -17.52 14.27
CA ASP A 95 -11.46 -17.96 15.62
C ASP A 95 -12.46 -16.99 16.29
N ILE A 96 -12.64 -15.80 15.73
CA ILE A 96 -13.52 -14.77 16.28
C ILE A 96 -14.73 -14.58 15.37
N LYS A 97 -15.90 -14.39 15.99
CA LYS A 97 -17.13 -14.03 15.28
C LYS A 97 -17.68 -12.72 15.82
N ILE A 98 -17.99 -11.81 14.92
CA ILE A 98 -18.66 -10.54 15.23
C ILE A 98 -20.10 -10.62 14.74
N LYS A 99 -21.04 -10.34 15.65
CA LYS A 99 -22.46 -10.25 15.32
C LYS A 99 -22.72 -8.89 14.67
N VAL A 100 -23.03 -8.90 13.38
CA VAL A 100 -23.35 -7.70 12.60
C VAL A 100 -24.86 -7.44 12.59
N SER A 101 -25.66 -8.51 12.63
CA SER A 101 -27.11 -8.47 12.80
C SER A 101 -27.59 -9.73 13.54
N GLU A 102 -28.89 -9.83 13.87
CA GLU A 102 -29.40 -10.99 14.61
C GLU A 102 -29.12 -12.35 13.95
N LYS A 103 -28.97 -12.37 12.64
CA LYS A 103 -28.75 -13.60 11.85
C LYS A 103 -27.40 -13.65 11.15
N ASP A 104 -26.52 -12.67 11.40
CA ASP A 104 -25.30 -12.49 10.64
C ASP A 104 -24.06 -12.41 11.52
N LEU A 105 -23.26 -13.47 11.47
CA LEU A 105 -21.99 -13.59 12.15
C LEU A 105 -20.86 -13.53 11.10
N LEU A 106 -20.00 -12.54 11.20
CA LEU A 106 -18.82 -12.40 10.32
C LEU A 106 -17.53 -12.56 11.12
N ASN A 107 -16.52 -13.08 10.47
CA ASN A 107 -15.18 -13.02 11.01
C ASN A 107 -14.64 -11.59 10.91
N PRO A 108 -13.91 -11.10 11.92
CA PRO A 108 -13.22 -9.83 11.81
C PRO A 108 -12.13 -9.93 10.74
N GLU A 109 -12.00 -8.85 9.98
CA GLU A 109 -10.96 -8.67 8.99
C GLU A 109 -10.06 -7.49 9.37
N ILE A 110 -8.78 -7.60 9.04
CA ILE A 110 -7.81 -6.52 9.12
C ILE A 110 -7.38 -6.22 7.69
N ILE A 111 -7.61 -4.98 7.26
CA ILE A 111 -7.24 -4.50 5.94
C ILE A 111 -6.08 -3.53 6.10
N ILE A 112 -4.96 -3.83 5.48
CA ILE A 112 -3.78 -2.97 5.47
C ILE A 112 -3.62 -2.45 4.05
N LYS A 113 -3.41 -1.14 3.90
CA LYS A 113 -3.20 -0.48 2.61
C LYS A 113 -1.92 0.32 2.63
N ASN A 114 -1.24 0.34 1.50
CA ASN A 114 -0.11 1.22 1.24
C ASN A 114 -0.23 1.84 -0.15
N SER A 115 0.29 3.04 -0.32
CA SER A 115 0.45 3.65 -1.64
C SER A 115 1.83 4.29 -1.80
N TYR A 116 2.35 4.24 -3.02
CA TYR A 116 3.59 4.89 -3.44
C TYR A 116 3.34 6.18 -4.23
N ASP A 117 2.09 6.50 -4.53
CA ASP A 117 1.68 7.65 -5.32
C ASP A 117 1.13 8.82 -4.46
N GLY A 118 1.22 8.69 -3.14
CA GLY A 118 0.73 9.71 -2.20
C GLY A 118 -0.79 9.81 -2.11
N SER A 119 -1.53 8.98 -2.82
CA SER A 119 -3.01 9.02 -2.84
C SER A 119 -3.65 8.57 -1.53
N GLU A 120 -2.95 7.71 -0.78
CA GLU A 120 -3.37 7.23 0.53
C GLU A 120 -2.16 7.16 1.47
N GLN A 121 -2.40 7.34 2.75
CA GLN A 121 -1.42 7.04 3.80
C GLN A 121 -1.44 5.53 4.08
N VAL A 122 -0.39 5.01 4.72
CA VAL A 122 -0.45 3.66 5.29
C VAL A 122 -1.65 3.60 6.22
N THR A 123 -2.61 2.75 5.89
CA THR A 123 -3.91 2.68 6.58
C THR A 123 -4.14 1.26 7.08
N ILE A 124 -4.55 1.13 8.33
CA ILE A 124 -4.98 -0.13 8.93
C ILE A 124 -6.45 0.03 9.35
N LEU A 125 -7.30 -0.81 8.79
CA LEU A 125 -8.71 -0.91 9.13
C LEU A 125 -8.96 -2.26 9.82
N ALA A 126 -9.66 -2.24 10.94
CA ALA A 126 -10.11 -3.46 11.61
C ALA A 126 -11.63 -3.42 11.74
N GLY A 127 -12.30 -4.49 11.35
CA GLY A 127 -13.75 -4.55 11.38
C GLY A 127 -14.31 -5.86 10.85
N ALA A 128 -15.63 -5.93 10.74
CA ALA A 128 -16.32 -6.99 10.03
C ALA A 128 -16.90 -6.41 8.73
N PHE A 129 -16.38 -6.85 7.61
CA PHE A 129 -16.70 -6.30 6.30
C PHE A 129 -17.42 -7.33 5.44
N ARG A 130 -18.38 -6.88 4.66
CA ARG A 130 -19.08 -7.68 3.64
C ARG A 130 -18.96 -6.97 2.29
N LEU A 131 -18.52 -7.71 1.29
CA LEU A 131 -18.58 -7.23 -0.09
C LEU A 131 -20.05 -7.22 -0.54
N VAL A 132 -20.56 -6.06 -0.94
CA VAL A 132 -21.96 -5.88 -1.34
C VAL A 132 -22.13 -5.91 -2.86
N CYS A 133 -21.10 -5.53 -3.61
CA CYS A 133 -21.12 -5.60 -5.07
C CYS A 133 -19.75 -5.90 -5.66
N SER A 134 -19.75 -6.35 -6.92
CA SER A 134 -18.53 -6.66 -7.67
C SER A 134 -17.59 -5.46 -7.90
N ASN A 135 -18.08 -4.24 -7.74
CA ASN A 135 -17.31 -2.99 -7.87
C ASN A 135 -16.52 -2.61 -6.60
N GLY A 136 -16.44 -3.51 -5.62
CA GLY A 136 -15.64 -3.29 -4.41
C GLY A 136 -16.32 -2.47 -3.31
N LEU A 137 -17.63 -2.19 -3.43
CA LEU A 137 -18.37 -1.57 -2.32
C LEU A 137 -18.43 -2.54 -1.14
N VAL A 138 -17.82 -2.15 -0.03
CA VAL A 138 -17.77 -2.90 1.22
C VAL A 138 -18.65 -2.21 2.24
N ILE A 139 -19.62 -2.92 2.78
CA ILE A 139 -20.42 -2.47 3.93
C ILE A 139 -20.02 -3.33 5.12
N GLY A 140 -19.83 -2.69 6.27
CA GLY A 140 -19.46 -3.41 7.48
C GLY A 140 -19.33 -2.48 8.68
N VAL A 141 -19.02 -3.08 9.81
CA VAL A 141 -18.75 -2.36 11.06
C VAL A 141 -17.23 -2.19 11.17
N THR A 142 -16.78 -0.95 11.13
CA THR A 142 -15.37 -0.63 11.42
C THR A 142 -15.18 -0.60 12.93
N LEU A 143 -14.28 -1.45 13.44
CA LEU A 143 -13.92 -1.50 14.86
C LEU A 143 -12.78 -0.52 15.17
N GLY A 144 -11.99 -0.15 14.19
CA GLY A 144 -10.92 0.81 14.33
C GLY A 144 -10.25 1.15 12.98
N GLN A 145 -9.72 2.35 12.89
CA GLN A 145 -8.94 2.82 11.75
C GLN A 145 -7.76 3.63 12.25
N ASN A 146 -6.57 3.31 11.76
CA ASN A 146 -5.36 4.09 11.97
C ASN A 146 -4.73 4.44 10.63
N ASN A 147 -4.38 5.71 10.47
CA ASN A 147 -3.65 6.23 9.32
C ASN A 147 -2.27 6.71 9.80
N PHE A 148 -1.23 6.30 9.11
CA PHE A 148 0.15 6.66 9.41
C PHE A 148 0.68 7.57 8.32
N LYS A 149 1.21 8.72 8.74
CA LYS A 149 1.86 9.71 7.87
C LYS A 149 3.34 9.44 7.77
#